data_9eb43db18a5a49b277567e65fbef0efd
#
_entry.id   9eb43db18a5a49b277567e65fbef0efd
#
_cell.length_a   1.000
_cell.length_b   1.000
_cell.length_c   1.000
_cell.angle_alpha   90.00
_cell.angle_beta   90.00
_cell.angle_gamma   90.00
#
_symmetry.space_group_name_H-M   'P 1'
#
loop_
_entity.id
_entity.type
_entity.pdbx_description
1 polymer ?
#
loop_
_entity_poly.entity_id
_entity_poly.type
_entity_poly.pdbx_seq_one_letter_code
_entity_poly.pdbx_strand_id
1 'polypeptide(L)'
;MEELVNRFENFGMTDNENIITRFLSEIDNDYQSDIVLKLFCGYSGHLYLSDYSKETGNVSILGSRNSKGRETYIVNINHINHSLTCNCKDFMFRSRKFGTVCKHITFLVCRVGCILDSNYFKTKRLTDKQYERVINILDNNVIWKNRFLSVKDLNKEFEINVNFDGTDTCPICCETYGDIKDNVACPQCKNYIHKKCMDIWLETHQNCVYCRSYAWKNYVSDISKI
;
A
#
# COMPACT_ATOMS: atom_id res chain seq x y z
N MET A 1 -22.15 -9.43 4.48
CA MET A 1 -21.78 -9.61 3.07
C MET A 1 -22.09 -8.39 2.22
N GLU A 2 -23.31 -7.88 2.22
CA GLU A 2 -23.70 -6.65 1.50
C GLU A 2 -22.80 -5.44 1.80
N GLU A 3 -22.42 -5.22 3.05
CA GLU A 3 -21.54 -4.11 3.43
C GLU A 3 -20.12 -4.21 2.83
N LEU A 4 -19.63 -5.42 2.60
CA LEU A 4 -18.35 -5.67 1.94
C LEU A 4 -18.44 -5.44 0.43
N VAL A 5 -19.51 -5.92 -0.20
CA VAL A 5 -19.80 -5.71 -1.62
C VAL A 5 -19.93 -4.22 -1.91
N ASN A 6 -20.74 -3.48 -1.14
CA ASN A 6 -20.90 -2.03 -1.25
C ASN A 6 -19.58 -1.24 -1.06
N ARG A 7 -18.65 -1.77 -0.25
CA ARG A 7 -17.31 -1.16 -0.10
C ARG A 7 -16.42 -1.40 -1.31
N PHE A 8 -16.55 -2.55 -2.01
CA PHE A 8 -15.84 -2.81 -3.25
C PHE A 8 -16.37 -1.96 -4.41
N GLU A 9 -17.68 -1.71 -4.48
CA GLU A 9 -18.31 -0.82 -5.48
C GLU A 9 -17.81 0.62 -5.38
N ASN A 10 -17.64 1.15 -4.17
CA ASN A 10 -17.08 2.49 -3.93
C ASN A 10 -15.62 2.66 -4.40
N PHE A 11 -14.95 1.57 -4.78
CA PHE A 11 -13.61 1.60 -5.38
C PHE A 11 -13.59 1.46 -6.91
N GLY A 12 -14.74 1.65 -7.59
CA GLY A 12 -14.85 1.60 -9.06
C GLY A 12 -14.79 0.18 -9.64
N MET A 13 -15.23 -0.82 -8.88
CA MET A 13 -15.23 -2.23 -9.27
C MET A 13 -16.63 -2.73 -9.63
N THR A 14 -17.42 -1.91 -10.30
CA THR A 14 -18.84 -2.17 -10.62
C THR A 14 -19.10 -3.45 -11.45
N ASP A 15 -18.11 -3.96 -12.19
CA ASP A 15 -18.26 -5.19 -12.99
C ASP A 15 -17.87 -6.48 -12.24
N ASN A 16 -17.49 -6.38 -10.95
CA ASN A 16 -16.88 -7.49 -10.21
C ASN A 16 -17.76 -8.07 -9.09
N GLU A 17 -18.96 -7.57 -8.87
CA GLU A 17 -19.84 -8.07 -7.80
C GLU A 17 -20.10 -9.57 -7.93
N ASN A 18 -20.41 -10.03 -9.13
CA ASN A 18 -20.60 -11.45 -9.42
C ASN A 18 -19.31 -12.27 -9.26
N ILE A 19 -18.15 -11.68 -9.57
CA ILE A 19 -16.86 -12.37 -9.48
C ILE A 19 -16.43 -12.51 -8.02
N ILE A 20 -16.60 -11.46 -7.21
CA ILE A 20 -16.27 -11.49 -5.78
C ILE A 20 -17.21 -12.44 -5.03
N THR A 21 -18.51 -12.38 -5.31
CA THR A 21 -19.52 -13.26 -4.71
C THR A 21 -19.24 -14.73 -5.07
N ARG A 22 -18.95 -15.02 -6.34
CA ARG A 22 -18.54 -16.34 -6.80
C ARG A 22 -17.23 -16.78 -6.14
N PHE A 23 -16.23 -15.92 -6.09
CA PHE A 23 -14.96 -16.17 -5.42
C PHE A 23 -15.16 -16.54 -3.94
N LEU A 24 -16.02 -15.80 -3.23
CA LEU A 24 -16.32 -16.07 -1.82
C LEU A 24 -17.12 -17.37 -1.63
N SER A 25 -17.97 -17.74 -2.58
CA SER A 25 -18.74 -19.01 -2.51
C SER A 25 -17.87 -20.25 -2.75
N GLU A 26 -16.72 -20.11 -3.41
CA GLU A 26 -15.76 -21.19 -3.65
C GLU A 26 -14.82 -21.45 -2.46
N ILE A 27 -14.84 -20.60 -1.43
CA ILE A 27 -13.98 -20.69 -0.26
C ILE A 27 -14.74 -21.40 0.87
N ASP A 28 -14.06 -22.35 1.50
CA ASP A 28 -14.57 -23.08 2.65
C ASP A 28 -14.95 -22.11 3.80
N ASN A 29 -16.13 -22.31 4.41
CA ASN A 29 -16.74 -21.40 5.39
C ASN A 29 -15.83 -21.07 6.57
N ASP A 30 -14.97 -22.01 7.01
CA ASP A 30 -14.07 -21.82 8.15
C ASP A 30 -12.97 -20.79 7.90
N TYR A 31 -12.67 -20.49 6.63
CA TYR A 31 -11.62 -19.54 6.21
C TYR A 31 -12.16 -18.28 5.56
N GLN A 32 -13.45 -18.21 5.25
CA GLN A 32 -14.05 -17.07 4.53
C GLN A 32 -13.77 -15.74 5.21
N SER A 33 -13.91 -15.64 6.51
CA SER A 33 -13.74 -14.38 7.25
C SER A 33 -12.28 -13.87 7.19
N ASP A 34 -11.30 -14.77 7.28
CA ASP A 34 -9.87 -14.39 7.22
C ASP A 34 -9.46 -13.99 5.80
N ILE A 35 -9.94 -14.71 4.79
CA ILE A 35 -9.67 -14.40 3.37
C ILE A 35 -10.36 -13.10 2.96
N VAL A 36 -11.62 -12.90 3.35
CA VAL A 36 -12.36 -11.65 3.13
C VAL A 36 -11.63 -10.46 3.75
N LEU A 37 -11.17 -10.59 4.99
CA LEU A 37 -10.38 -9.54 5.64
C LEU A 37 -9.08 -9.24 4.89
N LYS A 38 -8.39 -10.26 4.41
CA LYS A 38 -7.13 -10.10 3.64
C LYS A 38 -7.38 -9.48 2.27
N LEU A 39 -8.46 -9.88 1.58
CA LEU A 39 -8.90 -9.23 0.34
C LEU A 39 -9.19 -7.75 0.60
N PHE A 40 -10.00 -7.46 1.61
CA PHE A 40 -10.32 -6.09 1.99
C PHE A 40 -9.05 -5.30 2.31
N CYS A 41 -8.16 -5.80 3.14
CA CYS A 41 -6.89 -5.14 3.45
C CYS A 41 -5.97 -5.00 2.22
N GLY A 42 -6.00 -5.94 1.29
CA GLY A 42 -5.25 -5.88 0.04
C GLY A 42 -5.78 -4.82 -0.93
N TYR A 43 -7.11 -4.65 -1.00
CA TYR A 43 -7.75 -3.67 -1.90
C TYR A 43 -7.86 -2.28 -1.30
N SER A 44 -8.37 -2.15 -0.09
CA SER A 44 -8.62 -0.87 0.60
C SER A 44 -7.44 -0.41 1.44
N GLY A 45 -6.51 -1.32 1.74
CA GLY A 45 -5.33 -1.01 2.53
C GLY A 45 -4.42 -0.03 1.81
N HIS A 46 -3.78 0.83 2.58
CA HIS A 46 -2.73 1.72 2.11
C HIS A 46 -1.44 0.92 1.85
N LEU A 47 -1.53 0.00 0.87
CA LEU A 47 -0.43 -0.80 0.37
C LEU A 47 0.01 -0.25 -0.99
N TYR A 48 1.30 -0.09 -1.19
CA TYR A 48 1.87 0.48 -2.41
C TYR A 48 3.06 -0.35 -2.86
N LEU A 49 3.21 -0.54 -4.16
CA LEU A 49 4.43 -1.06 -4.73
C LEU A 49 5.51 0.02 -4.67
N SER A 50 6.67 -0.30 -4.12
CA SER A 50 7.80 0.63 -4.06
C SER A 50 8.94 0.23 -4.98
N ASP A 51 9.11 -1.08 -5.21
CA ASP A 51 10.20 -1.59 -6.05
C ASP A 51 9.92 -3.00 -6.54
N TYR A 52 10.55 -3.39 -7.66
CA TYR A 52 10.56 -4.75 -8.18
C TYR A 52 11.91 -5.10 -8.76
N SER A 53 12.50 -6.20 -8.31
CA SER A 53 13.72 -6.77 -8.89
C SER A 53 13.37 -7.99 -9.74
N LYS A 54 13.55 -7.87 -11.04
CA LYS A 54 13.31 -8.94 -12.00
C LYS A 54 14.21 -10.16 -11.76
N GLU A 55 15.46 -9.92 -11.38
CA GLU A 55 16.45 -10.98 -11.19
C GLU A 55 16.11 -11.89 -10.01
N THR A 56 15.63 -11.30 -8.92
CA THR A 56 15.34 -12.03 -7.67
C THR A 56 13.87 -12.39 -7.52
N GLY A 57 12.98 -11.81 -8.31
CA GLY A 57 11.52 -11.91 -8.15
C GLY A 57 10.99 -11.19 -6.90
N ASN A 58 11.80 -10.31 -6.30
CA ASN A 58 11.39 -9.57 -5.11
C ASN A 58 10.55 -8.35 -5.46
N VAL A 59 9.38 -8.27 -4.85
CA VAL A 59 8.45 -7.14 -4.95
C VAL A 59 8.38 -6.46 -3.60
N SER A 60 8.83 -5.21 -3.53
CA SER A 60 8.80 -4.40 -2.31
C SER A 60 7.45 -3.70 -2.18
N ILE A 61 6.77 -3.92 -1.07
CA ILE A 61 5.45 -3.36 -0.77
C ILE A 61 5.53 -2.51 0.49
N LEU A 62 5.23 -1.23 0.37
CA LEU A 62 5.05 -0.33 1.51
C LEU A 62 3.72 -0.63 2.19
N GLY A 63 3.79 -0.93 3.47
CA GLY A 63 2.63 -1.17 4.33
C GLY A 63 1.92 0.11 4.76
N SER A 64 0.83 -0.07 5.50
CA SER A 64 0.16 1.02 6.20
C SER A 64 1.10 1.64 7.22
N ARG A 65 1.00 2.97 7.43
CA ARG A 65 1.78 3.67 8.43
C ARG A 65 1.37 3.21 9.83
N ASN A 66 2.35 2.93 10.65
CA ASN A 66 2.18 2.71 12.09
C ASN A 66 2.95 3.80 12.88
N SER A 67 3.03 3.68 14.21
CA SER A 67 3.74 4.61 15.07
C SER A 67 5.26 4.74 14.77
N LYS A 68 5.81 3.78 14.03
CA LYS A 68 7.24 3.74 13.63
C LYS A 68 7.46 4.10 12.16
N GLY A 69 6.42 4.62 11.48
CA GLY A 69 6.46 4.92 10.06
C GLY A 69 5.87 3.81 9.20
N ARG A 70 6.22 3.77 7.90
CA ARG A 70 5.80 2.69 6.98
C ARG A 70 6.85 1.59 6.97
N GLU A 71 6.39 0.37 7.12
CA GLU A 71 7.25 -0.81 6.98
C GLU A 71 7.24 -1.27 5.53
N THR A 72 8.41 -1.69 5.04
CA THR A 72 8.55 -2.33 3.73
C THR A 72 8.48 -3.85 3.92
N TYR A 73 7.60 -4.47 3.16
CA TYR A 73 7.47 -5.93 3.09
C TYR A 73 7.92 -6.43 1.74
N ILE A 74 8.58 -7.58 1.73
CA ILE A 74 9.06 -8.20 0.49
C ILE A 74 8.20 -9.42 0.19
N VAL A 75 7.52 -9.39 -0.94
CA VAL A 75 6.90 -10.57 -1.55
C VAL A 75 7.86 -11.12 -2.59
N ASN A 76 8.25 -12.36 -2.47
CA ASN A 76 9.06 -13.03 -3.47
C ASN A 76 8.18 -13.90 -4.37
N ILE A 77 8.38 -13.77 -5.67
CA ILE A 77 7.81 -14.61 -6.71
C ILE A 77 8.93 -15.52 -7.22
N ASN A 78 8.84 -16.80 -6.94
CA ASN A 78 9.82 -17.77 -7.44
C ASN A 78 9.60 -18.00 -8.95
N HIS A 79 10.61 -17.71 -9.76
CA HIS A 79 10.53 -17.80 -11.22
C HIS A 79 10.44 -19.24 -11.76
N ILE A 80 10.86 -20.25 -10.96
CA ILE A 80 10.90 -21.65 -11.41
C ILE A 80 9.55 -22.34 -11.18
N ASN A 81 8.96 -22.13 -10.00
CA ASN A 81 7.77 -22.86 -9.59
C ASN A 81 6.58 -21.96 -9.29
N HIS A 82 6.71 -20.66 -9.55
CA HIS A 82 5.71 -19.60 -9.40
C HIS A 82 5.12 -19.49 -7.98
N SER A 83 5.85 -20.01 -6.98
CA SER A 83 5.41 -19.89 -5.58
C SER A 83 5.60 -18.48 -5.05
N LEU A 84 4.70 -18.11 -4.13
CA LEU A 84 4.67 -16.80 -3.50
C LEU A 84 5.04 -16.93 -2.01
N THR A 85 5.98 -16.11 -1.56
CA THR A 85 6.35 -15.99 -0.16
C THR A 85 6.36 -14.53 0.28
N CYS A 86 6.28 -14.27 1.59
CA CYS A 86 6.37 -12.93 2.13
C CYS A 86 7.12 -12.93 3.46
N ASN A 87 7.90 -11.89 3.72
CA ASN A 87 8.65 -11.73 4.96
C ASN A 87 7.83 -11.20 6.14
N CYS A 88 6.53 -10.93 5.96
CA CYS A 88 5.69 -10.41 7.04
C CYS A 88 5.35 -11.47 8.09
N LYS A 89 5.12 -11.03 9.34
CA LYS A 89 4.76 -11.91 10.45
C LYS A 89 3.49 -12.73 10.18
N ASP A 90 2.48 -12.13 9.55
CA ASP A 90 1.25 -12.84 9.20
C ASP A 90 1.52 -14.04 8.28
N PHE A 91 2.35 -13.87 7.24
CA PHE A 91 2.73 -14.98 6.36
C PHE A 91 3.57 -16.04 7.07
N MET A 92 4.52 -15.60 7.89
CA MET A 92 5.44 -16.53 8.58
C MET A 92 4.75 -17.41 9.62
N PHE A 93 3.76 -16.88 10.33
CA PHE A 93 3.12 -17.58 11.44
C PHE A 93 1.68 -17.99 11.13
N ARG A 94 0.81 -17.04 10.83
CA ARG A 94 -0.63 -17.27 10.67
C ARG A 94 -0.97 -17.96 9.35
N SER A 95 -0.41 -17.49 8.24
CA SER A 95 -0.67 -18.06 6.92
C SER A 95 -0.13 -19.48 6.78
N ARG A 96 0.97 -19.81 7.47
CA ARG A 96 1.46 -21.19 7.53
C ARG A 96 0.51 -22.10 8.29
N LYS A 97 0.02 -21.65 9.46
CA LYS A 97 -0.88 -22.43 10.32
C LYS A 97 -2.22 -22.71 9.64
N PHE A 98 -2.79 -21.72 8.97
CA PHE A 98 -4.13 -21.80 8.38
C PHE A 98 -4.13 -22.08 6.87
N GLY A 99 -2.97 -22.31 6.25
CA GLY A 99 -2.88 -22.63 4.82
C GLY A 99 -3.25 -21.47 3.88
N THR A 100 -3.29 -20.23 4.37
CA THR A 100 -3.70 -19.05 3.60
C THR A 100 -2.51 -18.19 3.16
N VAL A 101 -2.75 -17.08 2.47
CA VAL A 101 -1.75 -16.06 2.13
C VAL A 101 -1.96 -14.80 2.97
N CYS A 102 -0.95 -13.93 3.04
CA CYS A 102 -1.06 -12.66 3.75
C CYS A 102 -1.63 -11.55 2.85
N LYS A 103 -2.05 -10.43 3.46
CA LYS A 103 -2.55 -9.25 2.74
C LYS A 103 -1.60 -8.70 1.65
N HIS A 104 -0.28 -8.85 1.81
CA HIS A 104 0.70 -8.36 0.84
C HIS A 104 0.72 -9.21 -0.43
N ILE A 105 0.65 -10.53 -0.30
CA ILE A 105 0.48 -11.44 -1.44
C ILE A 105 -0.88 -11.19 -2.09
N THR A 106 -1.93 -11.04 -1.31
CA THR A 106 -3.27 -10.70 -1.83
C THR A 106 -3.26 -9.39 -2.60
N PHE A 107 -2.60 -8.35 -2.08
CA PHE A 107 -2.42 -7.09 -2.78
C PHE A 107 -1.72 -7.28 -4.13
N LEU A 108 -0.61 -8.01 -4.16
CA LEU A 108 0.14 -8.25 -5.39
C LEU A 108 -0.69 -9.03 -6.43
N VAL A 109 -1.37 -10.09 -6.02
CA VAL A 109 -2.11 -10.96 -6.93
C VAL A 109 -3.43 -10.33 -7.36
N CYS A 110 -4.24 -9.89 -6.41
CA CYS A 110 -5.59 -9.42 -6.71
C CYS A 110 -5.61 -7.98 -7.23
N ARG A 111 -4.90 -7.07 -6.55
CA ARG A 111 -4.96 -5.64 -6.92
C ARG A 111 -3.99 -5.29 -8.03
N VAL A 112 -2.76 -5.79 -7.99
CA VAL A 112 -1.76 -5.53 -9.03
C VAL A 112 -1.98 -6.42 -10.23
N GLY A 113 -2.06 -7.74 -10.03
CA GLY A 113 -2.26 -8.72 -11.08
C GLY A 113 -3.68 -8.77 -11.66
N CYS A 114 -4.66 -8.17 -10.98
CA CYS A 114 -6.09 -8.29 -11.31
C CYS A 114 -6.52 -9.76 -11.46
N ILE A 115 -6.05 -10.63 -10.54
CA ILE A 115 -6.32 -12.06 -10.52
C ILE A 115 -7.24 -12.36 -9.34
N LEU A 116 -8.47 -12.76 -9.63
CA LEU A 116 -9.47 -13.21 -8.66
C LEU A 116 -9.70 -14.70 -8.86
N ASP A 117 -8.78 -15.51 -8.34
CA ASP A 117 -8.82 -16.96 -8.38
C ASP A 117 -8.53 -17.50 -6.98
N SER A 118 -9.42 -18.32 -6.44
CA SER A 118 -9.29 -18.85 -5.09
C SER A 118 -8.12 -19.84 -4.93
N ASN A 119 -7.68 -20.45 -6.01
CA ASN A 119 -6.66 -21.50 -5.95
C ASN A 119 -5.33 -21.04 -5.39
N TYR A 120 -4.89 -19.80 -5.67
CA TYR A 120 -3.60 -19.33 -5.18
C TYR A 120 -3.59 -19.15 -3.63
N PHE A 121 -4.75 -18.95 -3.00
CA PHE A 121 -4.83 -18.91 -1.53
C PHE A 121 -4.43 -20.25 -0.92
N LYS A 122 -4.85 -21.36 -1.53
CA LYS A 122 -4.55 -22.70 -1.07
C LYS A 122 -3.16 -23.16 -1.48
N THR A 123 -2.83 -22.98 -2.76
CA THR A 123 -1.57 -23.49 -3.33
C THR A 123 -0.38 -22.60 -3.04
N LYS A 124 -0.60 -21.30 -2.78
CA LYS A 124 0.44 -20.25 -2.69
C LYS A 124 1.29 -20.17 -3.95
N ARG A 125 0.69 -20.55 -5.09
CA ARG A 125 1.34 -20.57 -6.40
C ARG A 125 0.42 -19.94 -7.44
N LEU A 126 1.04 -19.27 -8.40
CA LEU A 126 0.37 -18.81 -9.60
C LEU A 126 0.42 -19.90 -10.67
N THR A 127 -0.58 -19.98 -11.50
CA THR A 127 -0.49 -20.72 -12.77
C THR A 127 0.46 -19.99 -13.72
N ASP A 128 0.94 -20.64 -14.79
CA ASP A 128 1.86 -20.04 -15.76
C ASP A 128 1.26 -18.74 -16.34
N LYS A 129 -0.01 -18.76 -16.72
CA LYS A 129 -0.72 -17.58 -17.25
C LYS A 129 -0.81 -16.44 -16.21
N GLN A 130 -1.08 -16.78 -14.96
CA GLN A 130 -1.16 -15.80 -13.88
C GLN A 130 0.22 -15.20 -13.57
N TYR A 131 1.25 -16.03 -13.57
CA TYR A 131 2.64 -15.60 -13.40
C TYR A 131 3.05 -14.65 -14.51
N GLU A 132 2.89 -15.04 -15.78
CA GLU A 132 3.18 -14.18 -16.94
C GLU A 132 2.45 -12.83 -16.84
N ARG A 133 1.18 -12.85 -16.45
CA ARG A 133 0.39 -11.64 -16.28
C ARG A 133 0.97 -10.72 -15.20
N VAL A 134 1.32 -11.26 -14.03
CA VAL A 134 1.89 -10.47 -12.93
C VAL A 134 3.24 -9.89 -13.34
N ILE A 135 4.12 -10.72 -13.93
CA ILE A 135 5.45 -10.29 -14.37
C ILE A 135 5.36 -9.22 -15.46
N ASN A 136 4.50 -9.42 -16.46
CA ASN A 136 4.29 -8.41 -17.51
C ASN A 136 3.84 -7.06 -16.93
N ILE A 137 3.01 -7.08 -15.90
CA ILE A 137 2.59 -5.87 -15.23
C ILE A 137 3.74 -5.23 -14.46
N LEU A 138 4.55 -6.01 -13.76
CA LEU A 138 5.70 -5.53 -13.02
C LEU A 138 6.82 -5.02 -13.93
N ASP A 139 7.07 -5.67 -15.06
CA ASP A 139 8.06 -5.26 -16.06
C ASP A 139 7.64 -3.99 -16.83
N ASN A 140 6.35 -3.85 -17.14
CA ASN A 140 5.81 -2.74 -17.92
C ASN A 140 5.30 -1.61 -17.00
N ASN A 141 6.21 -0.93 -16.35
CA ASN A 141 6.01 0.20 -15.42
C ASN A 141 5.04 1.30 -15.89
N VAL A 142 4.70 1.36 -17.20
CA VAL A 142 3.95 2.45 -17.82
C VAL A 142 2.45 2.41 -17.48
N ILE A 143 1.88 1.24 -17.22
CA ILE A 143 0.42 1.06 -17.04
C ILE A 143 -0.03 1.30 -15.60
N TRP A 144 0.90 1.33 -14.63
CA TRP A 144 0.59 1.26 -13.20
C TRP A 144 1.02 2.46 -12.38
N LYS A 145 1.11 3.66 -12.99
CA LYS A 145 1.42 4.91 -12.27
C LYS A 145 0.61 5.09 -10.98
N ASN A 146 -0.62 4.59 -10.93
CA ASN A 146 -1.47 4.66 -9.75
C ASN A 146 -1.23 3.55 -8.71
N ARG A 147 -0.36 2.56 -9.01
CA ARG A 147 -0.05 1.43 -8.12
C ARG A 147 1.44 1.29 -7.83
N PHE A 148 2.30 1.76 -8.77
CA PHE A 148 3.70 2.09 -8.58
C PHE A 148 3.81 3.58 -8.27
N LEU A 149 3.57 3.93 -7.03
CA LEU A 149 3.78 5.32 -6.63
C LEU A 149 5.22 5.43 -6.11
N SER A 150 6.03 6.27 -6.74
CA SER A 150 7.26 6.72 -6.12
C SER A 150 6.92 7.46 -4.81
N VAL A 151 7.86 7.59 -3.89
CA VAL A 151 7.65 8.42 -2.69
C VAL A 151 7.17 9.82 -3.08
N LYS A 152 7.67 10.35 -4.19
CA LYS A 152 7.25 11.64 -4.75
C LYS A 152 5.78 11.63 -5.18
N ASP A 153 5.33 10.58 -5.88
CA ASP A 153 3.92 10.47 -6.30
C ASP A 153 2.99 10.30 -5.10
N LEU A 154 3.44 9.53 -4.08
CA LEU A 154 2.68 9.34 -2.84
C LEU A 154 2.52 10.63 -2.05
N ASN A 155 3.50 11.52 -2.15
CA ASN A 155 3.52 12.80 -1.43
C ASN A 155 2.97 13.96 -2.28
N LYS A 156 2.50 13.73 -3.50
CA LYS A 156 2.01 14.79 -4.39
C LYS A 156 0.90 15.65 -3.77
N GLU A 157 0.02 15.08 -2.98
CA GLU A 157 -1.03 15.82 -2.27
C GLU A 157 -0.49 16.74 -1.17
N PHE A 158 0.76 16.52 -0.74
CA PHE A 158 1.45 17.31 0.28
C PHE A 158 2.39 18.36 -0.33
N GLU A 159 2.48 18.43 -1.67
CA GLU A 159 3.25 19.46 -2.37
C GLU A 159 2.61 20.83 -2.18
N ILE A 160 3.46 21.85 -2.07
CA ILE A 160 2.99 23.23 -1.92
C ILE A 160 2.62 23.78 -3.30
N ASN A 161 1.34 24.05 -3.49
CA ASN A 161 0.77 24.56 -4.76
C ASN A 161 0.25 26.00 -4.66
N VAL A 162 0.76 26.79 -3.70
CA VAL A 162 0.33 28.16 -3.45
C VAL A 162 1.52 29.11 -3.41
N ASN A 163 1.28 30.40 -3.38
CA ASN A 163 2.32 31.41 -3.24
C ASN A 163 3.05 31.22 -1.91
N PHE A 164 4.21 30.59 -1.98
CA PHE A 164 5.07 30.30 -0.84
C PHE A 164 6.21 31.32 -0.86
N ASP A 165 6.28 32.15 0.20
CA ASP A 165 7.33 33.17 0.32
C ASP A 165 8.50 32.74 1.23
N GLY A 166 8.30 31.68 1.99
CA GLY A 166 9.32 31.10 2.87
C GLY A 166 9.68 31.94 4.11
N THR A 167 8.97 33.06 4.36
CA THR A 167 9.29 33.99 5.45
C THR A 167 8.71 33.57 6.80
N ASP A 168 7.62 32.80 6.77
CA ASP A 168 7.01 32.25 7.98
C ASP A 168 7.90 31.20 8.64
N THR A 169 7.58 30.85 9.88
CA THR A 169 8.35 29.93 10.71
C THR A 169 7.63 28.60 10.91
N CYS A 170 8.39 27.51 10.90
CA CYS A 170 7.91 26.17 11.19
C CYS A 170 7.50 26.05 12.67
N PRO A 171 6.29 25.56 13.02
CA PRO A 171 5.83 25.45 14.40
C PRO A 171 6.57 24.40 15.24
N ILE A 172 7.42 23.59 14.61
CA ILE A 172 8.16 22.50 15.27
C ILE A 172 9.57 22.96 15.65
N CYS A 173 10.33 23.56 14.72
CA CYS A 173 11.71 23.99 14.98
C CYS A 173 11.85 25.51 15.16
N CYS A 174 10.80 26.30 14.90
CA CYS A 174 10.81 27.77 14.95
C CYS A 174 11.77 28.44 13.97
N GLU A 175 12.29 27.73 12.99
CA GLU A 175 13.11 28.26 11.90
C GLU A 175 12.26 28.65 10.70
N THR A 176 12.74 29.60 9.89
CA THR A 176 12.07 29.99 8.63
C THR A 176 12.03 28.84 7.63
N TYR A 177 11.01 28.81 6.78
CA TYR A 177 10.81 27.69 5.84
C TYR A 177 11.85 27.58 4.73
N GLY A 178 12.50 28.64 4.33
CA GLY A 178 13.54 28.62 3.31
C GLY A 178 13.04 28.11 1.94
N ASP A 179 13.70 27.10 1.39
CA ASP A 179 13.38 26.59 0.05
C ASP A 179 12.08 25.75 0.06
N ILE A 180 11.18 26.01 -0.90
CA ILE A 180 9.89 25.32 -1.04
C ILE A 180 10.01 23.78 -1.12
N LYS A 181 11.10 23.27 -1.73
CA LYS A 181 11.33 21.82 -1.88
C LYS A 181 11.56 21.08 -0.57
N ASP A 182 11.97 21.81 0.47
CA ASP A 182 12.24 21.25 1.81
C ASP A 182 11.01 21.26 2.72
N ASN A 183 9.88 21.67 2.18
CA ASN A 183 8.62 21.81 2.91
C ASN A 183 7.51 20.96 2.31
N VAL A 184 6.48 20.74 3.10
CA VAL A 184 5.24 20.06 2.73
C VAL A 184 4.04 20.82 3.31
N ALA A 185 2.90 20.72 2.63
CA ALA A 185 1.65 21.33 3.05
C ALA A 185 0.66 20.29 3.55
N CYS A 186 -0.09 20.61 4.59
CA CYS A 186 -1.21 19.78 5.00
C CYS A 186 -2.30 19.78 3.92
N PRO A 187 -2.78 18.63 3.44
CA PRO A 187 -3.83 18.59 2.41
C PRO A 187 -5.13 19.27 2.83
N GLN A 188 -5.40 19.34 4.15
CA GLN A 188 -6.64 19.91 4.68
C GLN A 188 -6.53 21.40 4.98
N CYS A 189 -5.54 21.83 5.80
CA CYS A 189 -5.46 23.24 6.22
C CYS A 189 -4.48 24.08 5.40
N LYS A 190 -3.74 23.45 4.48
CA LYS A 190 -2.75 24.08 3.57
C LYS A 190 -1.56 24.77 4.26
N ASN A 191 -1.44 24.71 5.59
CA ASN A 191 -0.28 25.23 6.30
C ASN A 191 0.96 24.38 6.03
N TYR A 192 2.13 25.01 6.00
CA TYR A 192 3.41 24.42 5.65
C TYR A 192 4.15 23.90 6.88
N ILE A 193 4.99 22.92 6.69
CA ILE A 193 5.86 22.34 7.70
C ILE A 193 7.11 21.83 6.99
N HIS A 194 8.30 22.00 7.58
CA HIS A 194 9.49 21.35 7.05
C HIS A 194 9.28 19.84 6.94
N LYS A 195 9.72 19.22 5.85
CA LYS A 195 9.65 17.77 5.66
C LYS A 195 10.23 17.01 6.84
N LYS A 196 11.47 17.35 7.22
CA LYS A 196 12.17 16.74 8.36
C LYS A 196 11.40 16.89 9.68
N CYS A 197 10.84 18.06 9.93
CA CYS A 197 10.07 18.30 11.15
C CYS A 197 8.78 17.48 11.16
N MET A 198 8.09 17.39 10.01
CA MET A 198 6.90 16.58 9.90
C MET A 198 7.19 15.08 10.03
N ASP A 199 8.31 14.62 9.48
CA ASP A 199 8.78 13.25 9.64
C ASP A 199 8.95 12.87 11.12
N ILE A 200 9.66 13.71 11.88
CA ILE A 200 9.87 13.51 13.33
C ILE A 200 8.54 13.57 14.08
N TRP A 201 7.69 14.57 13.78
CA TRP A 201 6.38 14.69 14.41
C TRP A 201 5.52 13.45 14.23
N LEU A 202 5.53 12.89 13.03
CA LEU A 202 4.72 11.73 12.69
C LEU A 202 5.25 10.40 13.26
N GLU A 203 6.44 10.38 13.87
CA GLU A 203 6.91 9.23 14.64
C GLU A 203 6.05 8.96 15.88
N THR A 204 5.58 10.03 16.52
CA THR A 204 4.80 9.95 17.76
C THR A 204 3.35 10.41 17.61
N HIS A 205 3.03 11.19 16.60
CA HIS A 205 1.71 11.76 16.35
C HIS A 205 1.21 11.34 14.96
N GLN A 206 -0.11 11.18 14.81
CA GLN A 206 -0.71 10.81 13.52
C GLN A 206 -1.51 11.98 12.89
N ASN A 207 -1.43 13.15 13.47
CA ASN A 207 -2.25 14.30 13.12
C ASN A 207 -1.42 15.52 12.69
N CYS A 208 -2.08 16.46 12.04
CA CYS A 208 -1.48 17.74 11.67
C CYS A 208 -1.17 18.59 12.90
N VAL A 209 -0.01 19.23 12.91
CA VAL A 209 0.41 20.16 13.98
C VAL A 209 -0.59 21.30 14.14
N TYR A 210 -1.10 21.82 13.00
CA TYR A 210 -2.00 22.98 12.99
C TYR A 210 -3.47 22.60 13.22
N CYS A 211 -4.05 21.81 12.31
CA CYS A 211 -5.49 21.56 12.33
C CYS A 211 -5.90 20.26 13.01
N ARG A 212 -4.93 19.50 13.53
CA ARG A 212 -5.13 18.22 14.23
C ARG A 212 -5.84 17.12 13.40
N SER A 213 -6.05 17.36 12.13
CA SER A 213 -6.63 16.35 11.23
C SER A 213 -5.67 15.20 10.97
N TYR A 214 -6.23 14.05 10.60
CA TYR A 214 -5.48 12.87 10.18
C TYR A 214 -5.12 12.90 8.69
N ALA A 215 -5.04 14.09 8.07
CA ALA A 215 -4.73 14.26 6.65
C ALA A 215 -3.35 13.71 6.25
N TRP A 216 -2.44 13.56 7.21
CA TRP A 216 -1.09 13.01 7.01
C TRP A 216 -1.01 11.48 6.97
N LYS A 217 -2.14 10.79 7.06
CA LYS A 217 -2.20 9.33 7.09
C LYS A 217 -1.48 8.65 5.90
N ASN A 218 -1.50 9.30 4.75
CA ASN A 218 -0.90 8.77 3.51
C ASN A 218 0.50 9.30 3.23
N TYR A 219 0.98 10.25 4.04
CA TYR A 219 2.30 10.82 3.84
C TYR A 219 3.41 9.78 4.04
N VAL A 220 4.38 9.76 3.12
CA VAL A 220 5.55 8.89 3.17
C VAL A 220 6.77 9.73 3.50
N SER A 221 7.45 9.39 4.59
CA SER A 221 8.69 10.06 5.00
C SER A 221 9.81 9.78 4.00
N ASP A 222 10.56 10.82 3.63
CA ASP A 222 11.77 10.69 2.81
C ASP A 222 12.98 10.21 3.63
N ILE A 223 12.83 10.10 4.95
CA ILE A 223 13.90 9.56 5.80
C ILE A 223 13.99 8.05 5.50
N SER A 224 14.83 7.69 4.53
CA SER A 224 15.44 6.37 4.47
C SER A 224 16.10 6.12 5.81
N LYS A 225 15.73 5.04 6.47
CA LYS A 225 16.28 4.63 7.77
C LYS A 225 17.80 4.73 7.73
N ILE A 226 18.35 5.69 8.51
CA ILE A 226 19.74 5.61 8.96
C ILE A 226 19.85 4.45 9.93
#